data_14227766bc6bbf7f502fbfa9effb8e31
#
_entry.id   14227766bc6bbf7f502fbfa9effb8e31
#
_cell.length_a   1.000
_cell.length_b   1.000
_cell.length_c   1.000
_cell.angle_alpha   90.00
_cell.angle_beta   90.00
_cell.angle_gamma   90.00
#
_symmetry.space_group_name_H-M   'P 1'
#
loop_
_entity.id
_entity.type
_entity.pdbx_description
1 polymer ?
#
loop_
_entity_poly.entity_id
_entity_poly.type
_entity_poly.pdbx_seq_one_letter_code
_entity_poly.pdbx_strand_id
1 'polypeptide(L)'
;MEVWKEYRKGEIPKGNYKAKVICGDSYFLIIELRSKENRLILDFGITEAVRIFDRRLVDLDMYENIEGLKEDNFSNVIYEVEDGKYLEDIKLYSGGNFNEYTIKQFTIVTENLYIDVIYEWEPSFLTRVYELN
;
A
#
# COMPACT_ATOMS: atom_id res chain seq x y z
N MET A 1 16.10 7.05 -5.62
CA MET A 1 15.22 7.75 -4.65
C MET A 1 13.77 7.36 -4.86
N GLU A 2 13.08 6.94 -3.80
CA GLU A 2 11.67 6.57 -3.91
C GLU A 2 10.82 7.75 -4.30
N VAL A 3 9.85 7.51 -5.19
CA VAL A 3 8.83 8.50 -5.54
C VAL A 3 7.47 7.90 -5.24
N TRP A 4 6.73 8.55 -4.35
CA TRP A 4 5.42 8.09 -3.91
C TRP A 4 4.34 8.93 -4.58
N LYS A 5 3.40 8.25 -5.20
CA LYS A 5 2.25 8.90 -5.85
C LYS A 5 0.97 8.40 -5.23
N GLU A 6 0.06 9.31 -4.94
CA GLU A 6 -1.27 8.93 -4.46
C GLU A 6 -1.95 8.01 -5.48
N TYR A 7 -2.39 6.85 -5.04
CA TYR A 7 -3.11 5.92 -5.89
C TYR A 7 -4.55 6.39 -6.09
N ARG A 8 -5.00 6.47 -7.34
CA ARG A 8 -6.35 6.94 -7.72
C ARG A 8 -6.71 8.26 -7.04
N LYS A 9 -5.91 9.28 -7.32
CA LYS A 9 -6.07 10.60 -6.74
C LYS A 9 -7.50 11.12 -6.85
N GLY A 10 -8.09 11.49 -5.70
CA GLY A 10 -9.45 12.02 -5.63
C GLY A 10 -10.56 10.97 -5.56
N GLU A 11 -10.25 9.69 -5.78
CA GLU A 11 -11.26 8.62 -5.75
C GLU A 11 -11.39 7.95 -4.38
N ILE A 12 -10.29 7.92 -3.61
CA ILE A 12 -10.26 7.29 -2.29
C ILE A 12 -10.44 8.38 -1.23
N PRO A 13 -11.47 8.29 -0.39
CA PRO A 13 -11.68 9.29 0.65
C PRO A 13 -10.52 9.37 1.62
N LYS A 14 -10.08 10.59 1.91
CA LYS A 14 -9.04 10.82 2.90
C LYS A 14 -9.58 10.54 4.29
N GLY A 15 -8.72 10.10 5.18
CA GLY A 15 -9.13 9.85 6.56
C GLY A 15 -8.09 9.04 7.34
N ASN A 16 -8.37 8.90 8.62
CA ASN A 16 -7.56 8.09 9.52
C ASN A 16 -8.11 6.66 9.54
N TYR A 17 -7.49 5.78 8.79
CA TYR A 17 -7.93 4.41 8.65
C TYR A 17 -7.17 3.47 9.57
N LYS A 18 -7.89 2.46 10.08
CA LYS A 18 -7.29 1.27 10.69
C LYS A 18 -7.38 0.13 9.70
N ALA A 19 -6.30 -0.62 9.59
CA ALA A 19 -6.21 -1.73 8.65
C ALA A 19 -6.42 -3.08 9.33
N LYS A 20 -7.12 -3.96 8.64
CA LYS A 20 -7.22 -5.37 8.95
C LYS A 20 -6.76 -6.14 7.72
N VAL A 21 -5.77 -7.00 7.88
CA VAL A 21 -5.20 -7.76 6.78
C VAL A 21 -5.71 -9.18 6.82
N ILE A 22 -6.18 -9.66 5.67
CA ILE A 22 -6.66 -11.02 5.49
C ILE A 22 -5.80 -11.68 4.42
N CYS A 23 -5.05 -12.69 4.81
CA CYS A 23 -4.23 -13.49 3.89
C CYS A 23 -4.78 -14.92 3.87
N GLY A 24 -4.90 -15.50 2.68
CA GLY A 24 -5.37 -16.86 2.53
C GLY A 24 -4.25 -17.82 2.16
N ASP A 25 -4.59 -19.11 2.08
CA ASP A 25 -3.65 -20.19 1.76
C ASP A 25 -3.09 -20.09 0.34
N SER A 26 -3.74 -19.35 -0.54
CA SER A 26 -3.35 -19.19 -1.94
C SER A 26 -2.59 -17.90 -2.21
N TYR A 27 -1.98 -17.31 -1.20
CA TYR A 27 -1.23 -16.05 -1.30
C TYR A 27 -2.09 -14.84 -1.69
N PHE A 28 -3.39 -14.92 -1.55
CA PHE A 28 -4.24 -13.76 -1.79
C PHE A 28 -4.20 -12.78 -0.61
N LEU A 29 -4.37 -11.52 -0.93
CA LEU A 29 -4.33 -10.43 0.03
C LEU A 29 -5.59 -9.57 -0.08
N ILE A 30 -6.29 -9.43 1.02
CA ILE A 30 -7.39 -8.48 1.15
C ILE A 30 -7.08 -7.60 2.33
N ILE A 31 -7.19 -6.28 2.14
CA ILE A 31 -6.99 -5.31 3.20
C ILE A 31 -8.29 -4.55 3.39
N GLU A 32 -8.85 -4.65 4.58
CA GLU A 32 -9.98 -3.83 4.98
C GLU A 32 -9.47 -2.60 5.71
N LEU A 33 -9.89 -1.43 5.25
CA LEU A 33 -9.56 -0.15 5.85
C LEU A 33 -10.83 0.46 6.41
N ARG A 34 -10.80 0.84 7.67
CA ARG A 34 -11.96 1.44 8.32
C ARG A 34 -11.60 2.75 9.01
N SER A 35 -12.31 3.80 8.67
CA SER A 35 -12.27 5.07 9.37
C SER A 35 -13.62 5.30 10.05
N LYS A 36 -13.78 6.45 10.67
CA LYS A 36 -15.05 6.83 11.28
C LYS A 36 -16.18 6.93 10.24
N GLU A 37 -15.86 7.34 9.02
CA GLU A 37 -16.85 7.66 7.99
C GLU A 37 -16.90 6.65 6.85
N ASN A 38 -15.82 5.92 6.61
CA ASN A 38 -15.71 5.06 5.44
C ASN A 38 -15.12 3.69 5.77
N ARG A 39 -15.50 2.72 4.96
CA ARG A 39 -14.90 1.38 4.94
C ARG A 39 -14.45 1.10 3.52
N LEU A 40 -13.19 0.73 3.34
CA LEU A 40 -12.62 0.39 2.05
C LEU A 40 -12.19 -1.07 2.06
N ILE A 41 -12.41 -1.74 0.93
CA ILE A 41 -11.90 -3.09 0.71
C ILE A 41 -10.90 -3.01 -0.45
N LEU A 42 -9.67 -3.37 -0.17
CA LEU A 42 -8.62 -3.50 -1.17
C LEU A 42 -8.38 -4.98 -1.41
N ASP A 43 -8.85 -5.47 -2.54
CA ASP A 43 -8.65 -6.86 -2.92
C ASP A 43 -7.55 -6.93 -3.97
N PHE A 44 -6.36 -7.30 -3.54
CA PHE A 44 -5.22 -7.46 -4.45
C PHE A 44 -5.25 -8.80 -5.17
N GLY A 45 -6.07 -9.75 -4.71
CA GLY A 45 -5.98 -11.11 -5.22
C GLY A 45 -4.62 -11.73 -4.88
N ILE A 46 -3.99 -12.39 -5.84
CA ILE A 46 -2.68 -13.01 -5.64
C ILE A 46 -1.59 -11.97 -5.73
N THR A 47 -0.73 -11.89 -4.72
CA THR A 47 0.40 -10.95 -4.67
C THR A 47 1.73 -11.68 -4.74
N GLU A 48 2.79 -10.97 -5.15
CA GLU A 48 4.14 -11.51 -5.20
C GLU A 48 4.82 -11.49 -3.82
N ALA A 49 4.62 -10.41 -3.08
CA ALA A 49 5.19 -10.26 -1.75
C ALA A 49 4.41 -9.22 -0.94
N VAL A 50 4.40 -9.41 0.37
CA VAL A 50 3.77 -8.48 1.30
C VAL A 50 4.69 -8.32 2.51
N ARG A 51 4.86 -7.08 2.95
CA ARG A 51 5.60 -6.76 4.17
C ARG A 51 4.71 -5.90 5.05
N ILE A 52 4.50 -6.33 6.30
CA ILE A 52 3.60 -5.67 7.23
C ILE A 52 4.37 -5.29 8.49
N PHE A 53 4.31 -4.01 8.85
CA PHE A 53 4.88 -3.51 10.09
C PHE A 53 3.80 -2.89 10.96
N ASP A 54 3.94 -3.04 12.28
CA ASP A 54 3.23 -2.19 13.23
C ASP A 54 3.64 -0.75 12.94
N ARG A 55 2.67 0.14 12.87
CA ARG A 55 2.89 1.55 12.54
C ARG A 55 3.89 2.22 13.47
N ARG A 56 3.96 1.79 14.73
CA ARG A 56 4.90 2.32 15.74
C ARG A 56 6.35 2.04 15.41
N LEU A 57 6.63 1.02 14.58
CA LEU A 57 7.98 0.64 14.18
C LEU A 57 8.50 1.44 12.99
N VAL A 58 7.66 2.23 12.36
CA VAL A 58 8.02 2.99 11.16
C VAL A 58 8.13 4.47 11.50
N ASP A 59 9.33 5.01 11.33
CA ASP A 59 9.57 6.44 11.51
C ASP A 59 9.24 7.17 10.20
N LEU A 60 8.09 7.81 10.17
CA LEU A 60 7.65 8.54 8.97
C LEU A 60 8.45 9.82 8.71
N ASP A 61 9.21 10.30 9.68
CA ASP A 61 10.10 11.43 9.46
C ASP A 61 11.21 11.10 8.47
N MET A 62 11.52 9.82 8.29
CA MET A 62 12.46 9.37 7.26
C MET A 62 11.94 9.62 5.84
N TYR A 63 10.65 9.86 5.70
CA TYR A 63 10.00 10.10 4.42
C TYR A 63 9.70 11.58 4.17
N GLU A 64 10.33 12.49 4.92
CA GLU A 64 10.11 13.94 4.81
C GLU A 64 10.35 14.51 3.41
N ASN A 65 11.27 13.90 2.67
CA ASN A 65 11.63 14.36 1.33
C ASN A 65 10.71 13.83 0.23
N ILE A 66 9.71 13.05 0.60
CA ILE A 66 8.76 12.51 -0.36
C ILE A 66 7.59 13.47 -0.49
N GLU A 67 7.47 14.08 -1.66
CA GLU A 67 6.36 14.97 -1.97
C GLU A 67 5.03 14.21 -1.87
N GLY A 68 4.03 14.88 -1.34
CA GLY A 68 2.70 14.30 -1.17
C GLY A 68 2.44 13.74 0.22
N LEU A 69 3.43 13.14 0.87
CA LEU A 69 3.23 12.64 2.24
C LEU A 69 3.08 13.78 3.24
N LYS A 70 3.94 14.79 3.10
CA LYS A 70 3.93 15.95 3.99
C LYS A 70 2.72 16.85 3.78
N GLU A 71 2.37 17.10 2.53
CA GLU A 71 1.26 17.99 2.16
C GLU A 71 -0.08 17.48 2.66
N ASP A 72 -0.28 16.18 2.60
CA ASP A 72 -1.54 15.54 2.96
C ASP A 72 -1.58 15.05 4.41
N ASN A 73 -0.51 15.27 5.17
CA ASN A 73 -0.41 14.85 6.57
C ASN A 73 -0.76 13.36 6.73
N PHE A 74 -0.34 12.53 5.78
CA PHE A 74 -0.60 11.07 5.72
C PHE A 74 -2.09 10.72 5.68
N SER A 75 -2.95 11.64 5.23
CA SER A 75 -4.38 11.37 5.08
C SER A 75 -4.70 10.52 3.86
N ASN A 76 -3.79 10.43 2.89
CA ASN A 76 -3.90 9.47 1.81
C ASN A 76 -3.40 8.13 2.30
N VAL A 77 -4.13 7.09 2.01
CA VAL A 77 -3.86 5.79 2.61
C VAL A 77 -3.07 4.87 1.69
N ILE A 78 -3.15 5.06 0.37
CA ILE A 78 -2.50 4.17 -0.60
C ILE A 78 -1.62 4.97 -1.55
N TYR A 79 -0.38 4.51 -1.71
CA TYR A 79 0.58 5.11 -2.62
C TYR A 79 1.12 4.05 -3.58
N GLU A 80 1.31 4.43 -4.83
CA GLU A 80 2.13 3.69 -5.78
C GLU A 80 3.56 4.21 -5.64
N VAL A 81 4.52 3.33 -5.42
CA VAL A 81 5.91 3.72 -5.13
C VAL A 81 6.80 3.33 -6.31
N GLU A 82 7.44 4.34 -6.91
CA GLU A 82 8.47 4.14 -7.92
C GLU A 82 9.84 4.07 -7.25
N ASP A 83 10.70 3.21 -7.75
CA ASP A 83 12.04 2.99 -7.20
C ASP A 83 12.02 2.64 -5.72
N GLY A 84 11.04 1.86 -5.31
CA GLY A 84 10.85 1.47 -3.93
C GLY A 84 11.95 0.56 -3.42
N LYS A 85 12.42 0.82 -2.21
CA LYS A 85 13.46 0.02 -1.59
C LYS A 85 13.01 -1.42 -1.34
N TYR A 86 11.76 -1.62 -0.95
CA TYR A 86 11.24 -2.97 -0.74
C TYR A 86 11.25 -3.78 -2.03
N LEU A 87 10.85 -3.18 -3.14
CA LEU A 87 10.90 -3.84 -4.45
C LEU A 87 12.34 -4.22 -4.83
N GLU A 88 13.30 -3.34 -4.57
CA GLU A 88 14.72 -3.62 -4.81
C GLU A 88 15.19 -4.82 -3.97
N ASP A 89 14.82 -4.87 -2.71
CA ASP A 89 15.16 -6.00 -1.83
C ASP A 89 14.57 -7.31 -2.35
N ILE A 90 13.32 -7.30 -2.80
CA ILE A 90 12.66 -8.48 -3.35
C ILE A 90 13.35 -8.94 -4.65
N LYS A 91 13.76 -8.02 -5.50
CA LYS A 91 14.53 -8.36 -6.71
C LYS A 91 15.83 -9.07 -6.36
N LEU A 92 16.52 -8.62 -5.33
CA LEU A 92 17.76 -9.27 -4.87
C LEU A 92 17.46 -10.68 -4.35
N TYR A 93 16.44 -10.86 -3.54
CA TYR A 93 16.11 -12.18 -2.99
C TYR A 93 15.65 -13.16 -4.06
N SER A 94 15.03 -12.69 -5.12
CA SER A 94 14.51 -13.55 -6.19
C SER A 94 15.58 -13.96 -7.22
N GLY A 95 16.76 -13.36 -7.14
CA GLY A 95 17.81 -13.65 -8.12
C GLY A 95 17.48 -13.20 -9.54
N GLY A 96 16.66 -12.18 -9.69
CA GLY A 96 16.28 -11.64 -10.99
C GLY A 96 15.12 -12.35 -11.68
N ASN A 97 14.36 -13.17 -10.95
CA ASN A 97 13.23 -13.90 -11.51
C ASN A 97 11.98 -13.05 -11.75
N PHE A 98 12.07 -11.74 -11.57
CA PHE A 98 10.93 -10.85 -11.78
C PHE A 98 10.99 -10.16 -13.15
N ASN A 99 9.81 -9.93 -13.70
CA ASN A 99 9.65 -9.06 -14.85
C ASN A 99 9.54 -7.61 -14.36
N GLU A 100 10.60 -6.84 -14.48
CA GLU A 100 10.71 -5.48 -13.99
C GLU A 100 9.68 -4.50 -14.56
N TYR A 101 9.15 -4.80 -15.74
CA TYR A 101 8.22 -3.90 -16.42
C TYR A 101 6.79 -3.99 -15.91
N THR A 102 6.42 -5.09 -15.28
CA THR A 102 5.04 -5.33 -14.83
C THR A 102 4.86 -5.27 -13.32
N ILE A 103 5.97 -5.35 -12.58
CA ILE A 103 5.93 -5.39 -11.12
C ILE A 103 5.86 -3.98 -10.54
N LYS A 104 4.92 -3.78 -9.63
CA LYS A 104 4.74 -2.51 -8.93
C LYS A 104 4.76 -2.69 -7.43
N GLN A 105 5.15 -1.64 -6.74
CA GLN A 105 5.05 -1.56 -5.28
C GLN A 105 3.93 -0.59 -4.91
N PHE A 106 3.05 -1.05 -4.02
CA PHE A 106 2.07 -0.19 -3.35
C PHE A 106 2.39 -0.15 -1.87
N THR A 107 2.25 1.01 -1.28
CA THR A 107 2.45 1.17 0.16
C THR A 107 1.19 1.76 0.77
N ILE A 108 0.72 1.11 1.82
CA ILE A 108 -0.50 1.48 2.52
C ILE A 108 -0.12 1.91 3.92
N VAL A 109 -0.43 3.18 4.25
CA VAL A 109 -0.09 3.78 5.54
C VAL A 109 -1.39 4.01 6.30
N THR A 110 -1.53 3.34 7.43
CA THR A 110 -2.72 3.45 8.27
C THR A 110 -2.35 3.85 9.69
N GLU A 111 -3.35 4.01 10.53
CA GLU A 111 -3.14 4.37 11.92
C GLU A 111 -2.40 3.27 12.71
N ASN A 112 -2.65 2.01 12.37
CA ASN A 112 -2.09 0.87 13.09
C ASN A 112 -1.03 0.07 12.33
N LEU A 113 -1.05 0.08 10.98
CA LEU A 113 -0.15 -0.73 10.16
C LEU A 113 0.50 0.07 9.04
N TYR A 114 1.68 -0.39 8.64
CA TYR A 114 2.41 0.04 7.47
C TYR A 114 2.61 -1.19 6.59
N ILE A 115 2.07 -1.17 5.36
CA ILE A 115 2.01 -2.35 4.51
C ILE A 115 2.62 -2.05 3.15
N ASP A 116 3.63 -2.82 2.75
CA ASP A 116 4.15 -2.80 1.38
C ASP A 116 3.67 -4.03 0.64
N VAL A 117 3.17 -3.83 -0.57
CA VAL A 117 2.65 -4.91 -1.42
C VAL A 117 3.38 -4.86 -2.76
N ILE A 118 3.95 -5.99 -3.15
CA ILE A 118 4.50 -6.16 -4.50
C ILE A 118 3.47 -6.91 -5.34
N TYR A 119 3.06 -6.27 -6.42
CA TYR A 119 1.97 -6.74 -7.26
C TYR A 119 2.38 -6.74 -8.73
N GLU A 120 2.16 -7.86 -9.43
CA GLU A 120 2.64 -8.02 -10.81
C GLU A 120 1.70 -7.44 -11.86
N TRP A 121 0.41 -7.56 -11.66
CA TRP A 121 -0.57 -7.23 -12.70
C TRP A 121 -1.19 -5.86 -12.52
N GLU A 122 -1.11 -5.06 -13.54
CA GLU A 122 -1.71 -3.74 -13.60
C GLU A 122 -3.15 -3.76 -14.04
N PRO A 123 -3.84 -2.83 -13.52
CA PRO A 123 -4.11 -2.39 -12.15
C PRO A 123 -5.38 -3.07 -11.69
N SER A 124 -5.24 -4.26 -11.27
CA SER A 124 -6.40 -5.11 -11.15
C SER A 124 -6.94 -5.31 -9.74
N PHE A 125 -6.33 -4.69 -8.73
CA PHE A 125 -6.96 -4.84 -7.44
C PHE A 125 -8.21 -3.98 -7.34
N LEU A 126 -9.25 -4.56 -6.78
CA LEU A 126 -10.56 -3.96 -6.67
C LEU A 126 -10.66 -3.15 -5.39
N THR A 127 -11.00 -1.87 -5.53
CA THR A 127 -11.25 -1.01 -4.38
C THR A 127 -12.75 -0.73 -4.28
N ARG A 128 -13.33 -1.07 -3.13
CA ARG A 128 -14.74 -0.78 -2.84
C ARG A 128 -14.79 0.17 -1.68
N VAL A 129 -15.59 1.23 -1.82
CA VAL A 129 -15.79 2.23 -0.78
C VAL A 129 -17.22 2.17 -0.28
N TYR A 130 -17.38 2.09 1.03
CA TYR A 130 -18.67 2.11 1.70
C TYR A 130 -18.73 3.27 2.69
N GLU A 131 -19.77 4.09 2.60
CA GLU A 131 -20.00 5.12 3.61
C GLU A 131 -20.61 4.48 4.86
N LEU A 132 -20.12 4.91 6.02
CA LEU A 132 -20.64 4.47 7.32
C LEU A 132 -21.45 5.59 7.93
N ASN A 133 -22.67 5.31 8.30
CA ASN A 133 -23.56 6.28 8.94
C ASN A 133 -23.40 6.25 10.46
#